data_b8912dcc3cc16d7d97a018f31fa8e9b6
#
_entry.id   b8912dcc3cc16d7d97a018f31fa8e9b6
#
_cell.length_a   1.000
_cell.length_b   1.000
_cell.length_c   1.000
_cell.angle_alpha   90.00
_cell.angle_beta   90.00
_cell.angle_gamma   90.00
#
_symmetry.space_group_name_H-M   'P 1'
#
loop_
_entity.id
_entity.type
_entity.pdbx_description
1 polymer ?
#
loop_
_entity_poly.entity_id
_entity_poly.type
_entity_poly.pdbx_seq_one_letter_code
_entity_poly.pdbx_strand_id
1 'polypeptide(L)'
;MKSYFPKRDKKKSCSKWLPLTGALIAGVAIALVGNHYYEWSSTDEACMACHFHPEATDSWKQAAHYSNRSGVKTGCAECHLPPEGTWEHFTAKARMGIDRKSVV
;
A
#
# COMPACT_ATOMS: atom_id res chain seq x y z
N MET A 1 -5.58 -4.84 67.66
CA MET A 1 -5.24 -4.12 66.42
C MET A 1 -5.26 -5.09 65.26
N LYS A 2 -6.31 -5.07 64.42
CA LYS A 2 -6.36 -5.88 63.20
C LYS A 2 -5.76 -5.03 62.09
N SER A 3 -4.59 -5.42 61.59
CA SER A 3 -3.94 -4.78 60.44
C SER A 3 -4.74 -5.10 59.15
N TYR A 4 -5.37 -4.07 58.61
CA TYR A 4 -6.12 -4.12 57.36
C TYR A 4 -5.11 -3.98 56.20
N PHE A 5 -4.64 -5.12 55.66
CA PHE A 5 -3.88 -5.14 54.40
C PHE A 5 -4.87 -5.19 53.24
N PRO A 6 -4.93 -4.18 52.39
CA PRO A 6 -5.75 -4.25 51.18
C PRO A 6 -5.20 -5.34 50.27
N LYS A 7 -6.03 -6.35 49.98
CA LYS A 7 -5.73 -7.36 48.97
C LYS A 7 -5.58 -6.66 47.61
N ARG A 8 -4.37 -6.63 47.10
CA ARG A 8 -4.05 -6.09 45.77
C ARG A 8 -4.67 -6.99 44.70
N ASP A 9 -5.78 -6.54 44.11
CA ASP A 9 -6.47 -7.24 43.04
C ASP A 9 -5.57 -7.31 41.76
N LYS A 10 -4.81 -8.38 41.64
CA LYS A 10 -3.97 -8.67 40.49
C LYS A 10 -4.77 -8.93 39.19
N LYS A 11 -6.09 -9.13 39.30
CA LYS A 11 -6.99 -9.45 38.17
C LYS A 11 -7.28 -8.26 37.22
N LYS A 12 -7.15 -7.03 37.70
CA LYS A 12 -7.49 -5.84 36.90
C LYS A 12 -6.40 -5.38 35.94
N SER A 13 -5.14 -5.81 36.12
CA SER A 13 -4.02 -5.39 35.28
C SER A 13 -3.97 -6.15 33.93
N CYS A 14 -4.32 -7.43 33.95
CA CYS A 14 -4.29 -8.24 32.72
C CYS A 14 -5.39 -7.86 31.72
N SER A 15 -6.54 -7.37 32.20
CA SER A 15 -7.70 -7.00 31.36
C SER A 15 -7.48 -5.75 30.49
N LYS A 16 -6.55 -4.86 30.84
CA LYS A 16 -6.28 -3.62 30.10
C LYS A 16 -5.29 -3.83 28.96
N TRP A 17 -4.42 -4.81 29.07
CA TRP A 17 -3.40 -5.10 28.05
C TRP A 17 -3.95 -5.92 26.87
N LEU A 18 -4.99 -6.71 27.13
CA LEU A 18 -5.60 -7.56 26.09
C LEU A 18 -6.17 -6.75 24.90
N PRO A 19 -6.99 -5.69 25.10
CA PRO A 19 -7.46 -4.88 23.98
C PRO A 19 -6.33 -4.07 23.31
N LEU A 20 -5.31 -3.67 24.08
CA LEU A 20 -4.17 -2.93 23.52
C LEU A 20 -3.32 -3.80 22.60
N THR A 21 -3.01 -5.04 23.02
CA THR A 21 -2.28 -6.00 22.17
C THR A 21 -3.10 -6.40 20.95
N GLY A 22 -4.41 -6.59 21.09
CA GLY A 22 -5.30 -6.85 19.96
C GLY A 22 -5.31 -5.70 18.94
N ALA A 23 -5.39 -4.47 19.41
CA ALA A 23 -5.36 -3.29 18.58
C ALA A 23 -4.00 -3.13 17.85
N LEU A 24 -2.89 -3.43 18.53
CA LEU A 24 -1.56 -3.40 17.94
C LEU A 24 -1.42 -4.43 16.82
N ILE A 25 -1.84 -5.68 17.06
CA ILE A 25 -1.79 -6.74 16.05
C ILE A 25 -2.66 -6.39 14.85
N ALA A 26 -3.88 -5.90 15.08
CA ALA A 26 -4.76 -5.46 14.01
C ALA A 26 -4.15 -4.30 13.20
N GLY A 27 -3.56 -3.32 13.87
CA GLY A 27 -2.88 -2.20 13.22
C GLY A 27 -1.70 -2.64 12.34
N VAL A 28 -0.87 -3.55 12.84
CA VAL A 28 0.24 -4.13 12.06
C VAL A 28 -0.27 -4.91 10.85
N ALA A 29 -1.30 -5.73 11.03
CA ALA A 29 -1.89 -6.50 9.93
C ALA A 29 -2.46 -5.57 8.83
N ILE A 30 -3.18 -4.52 9.20
CA ILE A 30 -3.71 -3.51 8.26
C ILE A 30 -2.57 -2.80 7.53
N ALA A 31 -1.50 -2.43 8.24
CA ALA A 31 -0.34 -1.77 7.64
C ALA A 31 0.36 -2.66 6.61
N LEU A 32 0.55 -3.95 6.93
CA LEU A 32 1.19 -4.91 6.01
C LEU A 32 0.34 -5.16 4.77
N VAL A 33 -0.97 -5.36 4.94
CA VAL A 33 -1.91 -5.54 3.82
C VAL A 33 -1.96 -4.28 2.97
N GLY A 34 -2.03 -3.11 3.60
CA GLY A 34 -2.05 -1.83 2.91
C GLY A 34 -0.76 -1.58 2.10
N ASN A 35 0.39 -1.88 2.68
CA ASN A 35 1.67 -1.77 1.97
C ASN A 35 1.75 -2.74 0.78
N HIS A 36 1.36 -3.99 0.98
CA HIS A 36 1.33 -4.98 -0.10
C HIS A 36 0.40 -4.55 -1.24
N TYR A 37 -0.79 -4.05 -0.91
CA TYR A 37 -1.73 -3.52 -1.92
C TYR A 37 -1.17 -2.30 -2.64
N TYR A 38 -0.47 -1.42 -1.92
CA TYR A 38 0.18 -0.24 -2.49
C TYR A 38 1.25 -0.62 -3.51
N GLU A 39 2.11 -1.58 -3.19
CA GLU A 39 3.13 -2.09 -4.10
C GLU A 39 2.51 -2.79 -5.32
N TRP A 40 1.56 -3.71 -5.08
CA TRP A 40 0.86 -4.39 -6.15
C TRP A 40 0.16 -3.43 -7.11
N SER A 41 -0.47 -2.38 -6.60
CA SER A 41 -1.17 -1.38 -7.41
C SER A 41 -0.25 -0.47 -8.24
N SER A 42 1.07 -0.61 -8.11
CA SER A 42 2.08 0.05 -8.95
C SER A 42 2.62 -0.86 -10.05
N THR A 43 2.20 -2.13 -10.08
CA THR A 43 2.65 -3.06 -11.13
C THR A 43 1.96 -2.78 -12.46
N ASP A 44 2.62 -3.17 -13.55
CA ASP A 44 2.06 -3.04 -14.90
C ASP A 44 0.75 -3.82 -15.05
N GLU A 45 0.65 -4.99 -14.42
CA GLU A 45 -0.56 -5.82 -14.42
C GLU A 45 -1.76 -5.10 -13.79
N ALA A 46 -1.53 -4.43 -12.67
CA ALA A 46 -2.58 -3.66 -12.00
C ALA A 46 -3.02 -2.45 -12.84
N CYS A 47 -2.09 -1.78 -13.49
CA CYS A 47 -2.38 -0.68 -14.41
C CYS A 47 -3.21 -1.17 -15.60
N MET A 48 -2.83 -2.28 -16.21
CA MET A 48 -3.53 -2.88 -17.35
C MET A 48 -4.90 -3.46 -16.99
N ALA A 49 -5.13 -3.84 -15.74
CA ALA A 49 -6.43 -4.34 -15.28
C ALA A 49 -7.54 -3.27 -15.34
N CYS A 50 -7.18 -2.00 -15.16
CA CYS A 50 -8.11 -0.87 -15.20
C CYS A 50 -8.04 -0.08 -16.51
N HIS A 51 -6.84 0.02 -17.10
CA HIS A 51 -6.58 0.73 -18.36
C HIS A 51 -6.55 -0.25 -19.52
N PHE A 52 -7.72 -0.70 -19.93
CA PHE A 52 -7.87 -1.68 -21.01
C PHE A 52 -7.75 -1.02 -22.37
N HIS A 53 -6.53 -0.63 -22.73
CA HIS A 53 -6.19 -0.13 -24.07
C HIS A 53 -5.16 -1.06 -24.73
N PRO A 54 -5.60 -2.07 -25.48
CA PRO A 54 -4.68 -3.04 -26.10
C PRO A 54 -3.63 -2.37 -26.98
N GLU A 55 -4.01 -1.35 -27.73
CA GLU A 55 -3.12 -0.59 -28.61
C GLU A 55 -1.98 0.10 -27.84
N ALA A 56 -2.29 0.70 -26.68
CA ALA A 56 -1.29 1.34 -25.85
C ALA A 56 -0.32 0.31 -25.24
N THR A 57 -0.84 -0.84 -24.82
CA THR A 57 -0.05 -1.94 -24.27
C THR A 57 0.88 -2.53 -25.32
N ASP A 58 0.40 -2.74 -26.55
CA ASP A 58 1.16 -3.31 -27.64
C ASP A 58 2.25 -2.34 -28.12
N SER A 59 1.94 -1.06 -28.23
CA SER A 59 2.92 -0.04 -28.59
C SER A 59 4.01 0.11 -27.54
N TRP A 60 3.66 0.07 -26.25
CA TRP A 60 4.63 0.09 -25.16
C TRP A 60 5.56 -1.13 -25.16
N LYS A 61 5.03 -2.33 -25.39
CA LYS A 61 5.84 -3.57 -25.49
C LYS A 61 6.81 -3.55 -26.65
N GLN A 62 6.50 -2.82 -27.71
CA GLN A 62 7.37 -2.65 -28.87
C GLN A 62 8.36 -1.48 -28.71
N ALA A 63 8.17 -0.62 -27.72
CA ALA A 63 9.04 0.53 -27.48
C ALA A 63 10.41 0.11 -26.93
N ALA A 64 11.44 0.89 -27.26
CA ALA A 64 12.79 0.69 -26.78
C ALA A 64 12.91 0.74 -25.23
N HIS A 65 11.97 1.39 -24.56
CA HIS A 65 11.90 1.48 -23.10
C HIS A 65 11.44 0.18 -22.43
N TYR A 66 10.63 -0.64 -23.12
CA TYR A 66 10.22 -1.94 -22.63
C TYR A 66 11.32 -2.98 -22.72
N SER A 67 12.06 -2.98 -23.82
CA SER A 67 13.11 -3.96 -24.11
C SER A 67 14.37 -3.26 -24.60
N ASN A 68 15.14 -2.71 -23.67
CA ASN A 68 16.42 -2.09 -24.00
C ASN A 68 17.59 -3.08 -23.91
N ARG A 69 18.73 -2.72 -24.51
CA ARG A 69 19.97 -3.53 -24.48
C ARG A 69 20.53 -3.74 -23.07
N SER A 70 20.19 -2.87 -22.13
CA SER A 70 20.65 -2.93 -20.73
C SER A 70 19.82 -3.91 -19.87
N GLY A 71 18.73 -4.47 -20.40
CA GLY A 71 17.83 -5.35 -19.67
C GLY A 71 16.94 -4.63 -18.63
N VAL A 72 16.94 -3.29 -18.61
CA VAL A 72 16.09 -2.49 -17.73
C VAL A 72 14.76 -2.26 -18.44
N LYS A 73 13.69 -2.76 -17.84
CA LYS A 73 12.32 -2.54 -18.29
C LYS A 73 11.75 -1.31 -17.59
N THR A 74 11.24 -0.36 -18.35
CA THR A 74 10.52 0.79 -17.82
C THR A 74 9.02 0.49 -17.79
N GLY A 75 8.43 0.46 -16.60
CA GLY A 75 7.02 0.16 -16.37
C GLY A 75 6.11 1.38 -16.57
N CYS A 76 4.81 1.15 -16.51
CA CYS A 76 3.79 2.20 -16.65
C CYS A 76 3.94 3.29 -15.58
N ALA A 77 4.15 2.89 -14.33
CA ALA A 77 4.27 3.80 -13.19
C ALA A 77 5.48 4.73 -13.31
N GLU A 78 6.61 4.26 -13.85
CA GLU A 78 7.86 5.05 -13.96
C GLU A 78 7.73 6.26 -14.90
N CYS A 79 6.83 6.18 -15.89
CA CYS A 79 6.56 7.29 -16.80
C CYS A 79 5.37 8.16 -16.38
N HIS A 80 4.35 7.56 -15.74
CA HIS A 80 3.09 8.23 -15.45
C HIS A 80 2.98 8.75 -14.01
N LEU A 81 3.82 8.26 -13.10
CA LEU A 81 3.83 8.69 -11.71
C LEU A 81 5.16 9.36 -11.36
N PRO A 82 5.19 10.28 -10.38
CA PRO A 82 6.42 10.79 -9.78
C PRO A 82 7.30 9.66 -9.21
N PRO A 83 8.57 9.90 -8.91
CA PRO A 83 9.48 8.89 -8.37
C PRO A 83 8.91 8.18 -7.14
N GLU A 84 9.08 6.86 -7.08
CA GLU A 84 8.64 6.05 -5.95
C GLU A 84 9.28 6.50 -4.63
N GLY A 85 8.56 6.29 -3.52
CA GLY A 85 9.02 6.69 -2.19
C GLY A 85 8.84 8.17 -1.84
N THR A 86 8.28 8.97 -2.75
CA THR A 86 7.99 10.39 -2.50
C THR A 86 6.52 10.58 -2.09
N TRP A 87 6.27 11.66 -1.33
CA TRP A 87 4.90 12.06 -0.99
C TRP A 87 4.08 12.41 -2.24
N GLU A 88 4.74 12.93 -3.26
CA GLU A 88 4.15 13.28 -4.54
C GLU A 88 3.63 12.04 -5.29
N HIS A 89 4.36 10.92 -5.23
CA HIS A 89 3.92 9.65 -5.80
C HIS A 89 2.63 9.18 -5.14
N PHE A 90 2.58 9.21 -3.80
CA PHE A 90 1.39 8.80 -3.05
C PHE A 90 0.17 9.69 -3.39
N THR A 91 0.34 11.01 -3.41
CA THR A 91 -0.76 11.95 -3.70
C THR A 91 -1.24 11.85 -5.14
N ALA A 92 -0.33 11.70 -6.11
CA ALA A 92 -0.67 11.50 -7.51
C ALA A 92 -1.48 10.21 -7.70
N LYS A 93 -1.05 9.10 -7.08
CA LYS A 93 -1.72 7.82 -7.13
C LYS A 93 -3.11 7.86 -6.49
N ALA A 94 -3.24 8.50 -5.33
CA ALA A 94 -4.53 8.68 -4.66
C ALA A 94 -5.48 9.52 -5.52
N ARG A 95 -4.99 10.59 -6.12
CA ARG A 95 -5.77 11.47 -7.01
C ARG A 95 -6.26 10.72 -8.25
N MET A 96 -5.40 9.96 -8.91
CA MET A 96 -5.76 9.16 -10.09
C MET A 96 -6.77 8.05 -9.76
N GLY A 97 -6.70 7.47 -8.56
CA GLY A 97 -7.66 6.47 -8.12
C GLY A 97 -9.05 7.02 -7.79
N ILE A 98 -9.15 8.28 -7.37
CA ILE A 98 -10.41 8.95 -7.02
C ILE A 98 -11.04 9.60 -8.25
N ASP A 99 -10.25 10.20 -9.11
CA ASP A 99 -10.72 10.96 -10.28
C ASP A 99 -10.84 10.04 -11.50
N ARG A 100 -11.95 9.31 -11.57
CA ARG A 100 -12.27 8.46 -12.75
C ARG A 100 -12.49 9.24 -14.04
N LYS A 101 -12.60 10.56 -13.97
CA LYS A 101 -12.83 11.42 -15.15
C LYS A 101 -11.56 11.78 -15.90
N SER A 102 -10.39 11.60 -15.28
CA SER A 102 -9.10 11.90 -15.92
C SER A 102 -8.53 10.75 -16.76
N VAL A 103 -9.31 9.70 -16.96
CA VAL A 103 -8.87 8.48 -17.68
C VAL A 103 -9.64 8.32 -19.00
N VAL A 104 -9.92 9.43 -19.65
CA VAL A 104 -10.44 9.42 -21.03
C VAL A 104 -9.46 10.14 -21.93
#